data_61cbb176dc8864e11c59927c8dd73a4e
#
_entry.id   61cbb176dc8864e11c59927c8dd73a4e
#
_cell.length_a   1.000
_cell.length_b   1.000
_cell.length_c   1.000
_cell.angle_alpha   90.00
_cell.angle_beta   90.00
_cell.angle_gamma   90.00
#
_symmetry.space_group_name_H-M   'P 1'
#
loop_
_entity.id
_entity.type
_entity.pdbx_description
1 polymer ?
#
loop_
_entity_poly.entity_id
_entity_poly.type
_entity_poly.pdbx_seq_one_letter_code
_entity_poly.pdbx_strand_id
1 'polypeptide(L)'
;MMQKRKEYLRKLMQKRDLDIILVFSDLNNYSYDTALNRVKPGLFHYYYITLREEGFLEIDYLVEELKFQTSLKIIPFKEDIPEISLAKLTKGLNVGIIGNAPFWHLKDIQNSIYDLNKESRNILLIKDDFEIDKIKSSAKEINNILKRFDSSKFIRKTEKEIGNFLSQAIMKNSEGLAFPVCVTSMKDIKQTTASFPSKRKISEKDIIVIDAGVVKEGFYSDCTRMYFLNYKEAEDNYIKLVNAHKRVISKIKPGLYLKEIVKLYKEELKKENLPEETLEIEDLGHSIGFYVHEHPMFYSSEQENIKLEENMIITLEPEIRFSEYRLRTEDMILVKEKSEVLTS
;
A
#
# COMPACT_ATOMS: atom_id res chain seq x y z
N MET A 1 20.40 -1.72 -0.18
CA MET A 1 19.36 -0.71 0.17
C MET A 1 19.22 -0.51 1.68
N MET A 2 19.05 -1.56 2.49
CA MET A 2 18.89 -1.45 3.96
C MET A 2 19.91 -0.51 4.62
N GLN A 3 21.22 -0.69 4.34
CA GLN A 3 22.26 0.18 4.90
C GLN A 3 22.07 1.67 4.56
N LYS A 4 21.68 2.00 3.32
CA LYS A 4 21.38 3.37 2.91
C LYS A 4 20.21 3.97 3.69
N ARG A 5 19.19 3.16 3.98
CA ARG A 5 18.02 3.57 4.79
C ARG A 5 18.42 3.85 6.24
N LYS A 6 19.29 3.02 6.83
CA LYS A 6 19.84 3.23 8.18
C LYS A 6 20.71 4.48 8.23
N GLU A 7 21.53 4.73 7.20
CA GLU A 7 22.31 5.95 7.07
C GLU A 7 21.43 7.20 6.98
N TYR A 8 20.30 7.11 6.25
CA TYR A 8 19.33 8.20 6.21
C TYR A 8 18.78 8.53 7.60
N LEU A 9 18.39 7.50 8.39
CA LEU A 9 17.94 7.69 9.77
C LEU A 9 19.02 8.34 10.65
N ARG A 10 20.28 7.90 10.54
CA ARG A 10 21.38 8.50 11.29
C ARG A 10 21.63 9.97 10.90
N LYS A 11 21.50 10.33 9.64
CA LYS A 11 21.54 11.73 9.20
C LYS A 11 20.36 12.54 9.74
N LEU A 12 19.17 11.95 9.79
CA LEU A 12 17.99 12.58 10.39
C LEU A 12 18.18 12.83 11.88
N MET A 13 18.77 11.86 12.60
CA MET A 13 19.14 12.02 14.02
C MET A 13 20.06 13.23 14.23
N GLN A 14 21.13 13.33 13.45
CA GLN A 14 22.07 14.45 13.54
C GLN A 14 21.39 15.80 13.26
N LYS A 15 20.52 15.85 12.24
CA LYS A 15 19.78 17.07 11.87
C LYS A 15 18.80 17.52 12.95
N ARG A 16 18.20 16.58 13.70
CA ARG A 16 17.16 16.83 14.70
C ARG A 16 17.67 16.79 16.14
N ASP A 17 18.98 16.61 16.33
CA ASP A 17 19.61 16.45 17.65
C ASP A 17 18.97 15.32 18.46
N LEU A 18 18.80 14.15 17.83
CA LEU A 18 18.23 12.96 18.43
C LEU A 18 19.34 11.98 18.82
N ASP A 19 19.19 11.37 19.99
CA ASP A 19 20.12 10.35 20.50
C ASP A 19 19.72 8.95 20.05
N ILE A 20 18.41 8.70 19.90
CA ILE A 20 17.84 7.41 19.54
C ILE A 20 16.58 7.60 18.71
N ILE A 21 16.37 6.70 17.75
CA ILE A 21 15.08 6.51 17.06
C ILE A 21 14.54 5.14 17.45
N LEU A 22 13.28 5.09 17.86
CA LEU A 22 12.51 3.89 18.08
C LEU A 22 11.54 3.70 16.92
N VAL A 23 11.59 2.54 16.29
CA VAL A 23 10.65 2.14 15.23
C VAL A 23 9.71 1.09 15.82
N PHE A 24 8.45 1.45 15.97
CA PHE A 24 7.42 0.54 16.45
C PHE A 24 6.87 -0.30 15.31
N SER A 25 6.76 -1.62 15.54
CA SER A 25 6.13 -2.56 14.63
C SER A 25 5.23 -3.53 15.38
N ASP A 26 4.13 -3.92 14.74
CA ASP A 26 3.21 -4.95 15.20
C ASP A 26 2.75 -5.84 14.03
N LEU A 27 1.91 -6.83 14.30
CA LEU A 27 1.38 -7.76 13.30
C LEU A 27 0.69 -7.08 12.10
N ASN A 28 0.17 -5.87 12.31
CA ASN A 28 -0.55 -5.12 11.27
C ASN A 28 0.36 -4.10 10.58
N ASN A 29 1.51 -3.75 11.20
CA ASN A 29 2.38 -2.69 10.73
C ASN A 29 3.85 -2.96 11.03
N TYR A 30 4.52 -3.66 10.12
CA TYR A 30 5.95 -3.98 10.21
C TYR A 30 6.76 -3.55 8.96
N SER A 31 6.23 -2.61 8.19
CA SER A 31 6.84 -2.14 6.94
C SER A 31 8.25 -1.62 7.12
N TYR A 32 8.48 -0.81 8.16
CA TYR A 32 9.80 -0.27 8.43
C TYR A 32 10.81 -1.34 8.84
N ASP A 33 10.41 -2.34 9.64
CA ASP A 33 11.30 -3.44 10.00
C ASP A 33 11.65 -4.30 8.81
N THR A 34 10.68 -4.60 7.95
CA THR A 34 10.95 -5.30 6.69
C THR A 34 11.92 -4.49 5.81
N ALA A 35 11.71 -3.17 5.69
CA ALA A 35 12.57 -2.29 4.90
C ALA A 35 13.98 -2.10 5.48
N LEU A 36 14.12 -2.07 6.82
CA LEU A 36 15.38 -1.81 7.51
C LEU A 36 16.15 -3.09 7.84
N ASN A 37 15.47 -4.18 8.16
CA ASN A 37 16.08 -5.36 8.77
C ASN A 37 15.63 -6.71 8.17
N ARG A 38 14.62 -6.76 7.32
CA ARG A 38 13.98 -8.00 6.82
C ARG A 38 13.39 -8.87 7.93
N VAL A 39 12.88 -8.24 8.98
CA VAL A 39 12.32 -8.89 10.17
C VAL A 39 10.83 -8.67 10.21
N LYS A 40 10.08 -9.63 10.75
CA LYS A 40 8.66 -9.53 11.07
C LYS A 40 8.46 -9.73 12.58
N PRO A 41 7.68 -8.89 13.26
CA PRO A 41 7.38 -9.07 14.69
C PRO A 41 6.48 -10.28 14.94
N GLY A 42 6.60 -10.88 16.13
CA GLY A 42 5.68 -11.90 16.61
C GLY A 42 4.31 -11.29 16.99
N LEU A 43 4.31 -10.35 17.93
CA LEU A 43 3.13 -9.55 18.30
C LEU A 43 3.39 -8.06 18.05
N PHE A 44 4.33 -7.50 18.78
CA PHE A 44 4.88 -6.17 18.57
C PHE A 44 6.30 -6.10 19.13
N HIS A 45 7.13 -5.23 18.55
CA HIS A 45 8.46 -4.92 19.06
C HIS A 45 8.89 -3.50 18.70
N TYR A 46 10.06 -3.10 19.23
CA TYR A 46 10.73 -1.88 18.86
C TYR A 46 12.11 -2.19 18.27
N TYR A 47 12.36 -1.75 17.06
CA TYR A 47 13.72 -1.61 16.56
C TYR A 47 14.26 -0.28 17.05
N TYR A 48 15.44 -0.26 17.67
CA TYR A 48 16.12 0.97 18.03
C TYR A 48 17.37 1.18 17.19
N ILE A 49 17.64 2.44 16.85
CA ILE A 49 18.86 2.86 16.18
C ILE A 49 19.42 4.11 16.83
N THR A 50 20.74 4.11 17.06
CA THR A 50 21.53 5.25 17.51
C THR A 50 22.58 5.59 16.44
N LEU A 51 23.40 6.58 16.68
CA LEU A 51 24.54 6.87 15.80
C LEU A 51 25.58 5.75 15.75
N ARG A 52 25.65 4.89 16.76
CA ARG A 52 26.70 3.87 16.93
C ARG A 52 26.20 2.44 16.93
N GLU A 53 25.00 2.18 17.43
CA GLU A 53 24.45 0.83 17.58
C GLU A 53 23.00 0.74 17.16
N GLU A 54 22.51 -0.48 17.02
CA GLU A 54 21.14 -0.81 16.70
C GLU A 54 20.76 -2.16 17.29
N GLY A 55 19.46 -2.39 17.49
CA GLY A 55 18.94 -3.64 18.04
C GLY A 55 17.43 -3.62 18.21
N PHE A 56 16.93 -4.61 18.92
CA PHE A 56 15.50 -4.79 19.17
C PHE A 56 15.17 -4.81 20.65
N LEU A 57 13.98 -4.31 21.00
CA LEU A 57 13.26 -4.68 22.20
C LEU A 57 12.15 -5.62 21.78
N GLU A 58 12.15 -6.83 22.31
CA GLU A 58 11.19 -7.89 21.95
C GLU A 58 10.56 -8.48 23.22
N ILE A 59 9.32 -8.95 23.11
CA ILE A 59 8.62 -9.65 24.18
C ILE A 59 9.44 -10.90 24.57
N ASP A 60 9.65 -11.12 25.86
CA ASP A 60 10.61 -12.09 26.38
C ASP A 60 10.42 -13.52 25.85
N TYR A 61 9.19 -13.99 25.67
CA TYR A 61 8.89 -15.32 25.12
C TYR A 61 8.98 -15.38 23.57
N LEU A 62 9.14 -14.26 22.87
CA LEU A 62 9.33 -14.19 21.42
C LEU A 62 10.80 -13.95 21.01
N VAL A 63 11.69 -13.74 21.96
CA VAL A 63 13.13 -13.48 21.72
C VAL A 63 13.78 -14.58 20.89
N GLU A 64 13.49 -15.86 21.17
CA GLU A 64 14.07 -16.96 20.44
C GLU A 64 13.61 -17.00 18.98
N GLU A 65 12.35 -16.66 18.71
CA GLU A 65 11.83 -16.56 17.36
C GLU A 65 12.52 -15.42 16.58
N LEU A 66 12.72 -14.27 17.21
CA LEU A 66 13.41 -13.15 16.59
C LEU A 66 14.90 -13.46 16.31
N LYS A 67 15.57 -14.23 17.15
CA LYS A 67 16.96 -14.68 16.94
C LYS A 67 17.17 -15.48 15.64
N PHE A 68 16.13 -16.18 15.15
CA PHE A 68 16.19 -16.84 13.85
C PHE A 68 16.16 -15.87 12.67
N GLN A 69 15.70 -14.64 12.89
CA GLN A 69 15.54 -13.64 11.85
C GLN A 69 16.68 -12.61 11.81
N THR A 70 17.39 -12.40 12.93
CA THR A 70 18.43 -11.37 13.03
C THR A 70 19.56 -11.78 13.97
N SER A 71 20.76 -11.25 13.70
CA SER A 71 21.93 -11.32 14.60
C SER A 71 22.10 -10.06 15.45
N LEU A 72 21.21 -9.08 15.35
CA LEU A 72 21.28 -7.87 16.14
C LEU A 72 21.00 -8.16 17.63
N LYS A 73 21.47 -7.26 18.50
CA LYS A 73 21.22 -7.31 19.94
C LYS A 73 19.70 -7.25 20.21
N ILE A 74 19.21 -8.14 21.08
CA ILE A 74 17.82 -8.17 21.49
C ILE A 74 17.74 -7.93 23.00
N ILE A 75 16.92 -6.97 23.40
CA ILE A 75 16.63 -6.63 24.81
C ILE A 75 15.23 -7.16 25.12
N PRO A 76 15.10 -8.19 25.98
CA PRO A 76 13.80 -8.74 26.34
C PRO A 76 12.99 -7.79 27.23
N PHE A 77 11.66 -7.77 27.07
CA PHE A 77 10.73 -7.14 28.00
C PHE A 77 9.47 -8.00 28.19
N LYS A 78 8.72 -7.72 29.25
CA LYS A 78 7.43 -8.38 29.50
C LYS A 78 6.33 -7.69 28.70
N GLU A 79 5.43 -8.46 28.11
CA GLU A 79 4.37 -7.99 27.20
C GLU A 79 3.52 -6.85 27.76
N ASP A 80 3.20 -6.92 29.07
CA ASP A 80 2.31 -5.98 29.77
C ASP A 80 3.02 -4.73 30.32
N ILE A 81 4.35 -4.63 30.21
CA ILE A 81 5.14 -3.52 30.75
C ILE A 81 6.27 -3.03 29.82
N PRO A 82 6.02 -2.84 28.49
CA PRO A 82 7.07 -2.35 27.58
C PRO A 82 7.59 -0.95 27.97
N GLU A 83 6.75 -0.11 28.60
CA GLU A 83 7.11 1.23 29.05
C GLU A 83 8.31 1.26 29.99
N ILE A 84 8.45 0.25 30.88
CA ILE A 84 9.61 0.18 31.81
C ILE A 84 10.92 0.00 31.03
N SER A 85 10.93 -0.88 30.05
CA SER A 85 12.12 -1.15 29.21
C SER A 85 12.43 0.04 28.30
N LEU A 86 11.41 0.67 27.73
CA LEU A 86 11.57 1.88 26.92
C LEU A 86 12.10 3.05 27.78
N ALA A 87 11.54 3.29 28.96
CA ALA A 87 12.00 4.33 29.86
C ALA A 87 13.48 4.13 30.29
N LYS A 88 13.90 2.88 30.52
CA LYS A 88 15.30 2.56 30.82
C LYS A 88 16.22 2.82 29.65
N LEU A 89 15.83 2.37 28.44
CA LEU A 89 16.60 2.52 27.22
C LEU A 89 16.78 3.99 26.83
N THR A 90 15.76 4.81 27.05
CA THR A 90 15.70 6.21 26.60
C THR A 90 16.02 7.23 27.69
N LYS A 91 16.46 6.79 28.89
CA LYS A 91 16.73 7.68 30.01
C LYS A 91 17.76 8.75 29.65
N GLY A 92 17.34 10.02 29.72
CA GLY A 92 18.19 11.16 29.43
C GLY A 92 18.43 11.43 27.94
N LEU A 93 17.74 10.72 27.04
CA LEU A 93 17.94 10.81 25.58
C LEU A 93 16.79 11.57 24.91
N ASN A 94 17.11 12.29 23.82
CA ASN A 94 16.12 12.83 22.88
C ASN A 94 15.67 11.72 21.93
N VAL A 95 14.34 11.45 21.89
CA VAL A 95 13.77 10.25 21.27
C VAL A 95 12.98 10.61 20.03
N GLY A 96 13.32 10.02 18.89
CA GLY A 96 12.48 10.02 17.70
C GLY A 96 11.61 8.74 17.65
N ILE A 97 10.37 8.86 17.21
CA ILE A 97 9.44 7.73 17.05
C ILE A 97 9.01 7.61 15.60
N ILE A 98 9.06 6.39 15.08
CA ILE A 98 8.50 5.99 13.78
C ILE A 98 7.50 4.86 14.03
N GLY A 99 6.36 4.90 13.34
CA GLY A 99 5.25 3.96 13.53
C GLY A 99 4.22 4.46 14.54
N ASN A 100 3.17 3.69 14.72
CA ASN A 100 2.01 4.07 15.54
C ASN A 100 2.11 3.46 16.95
N ALA A 101 3.20 3.73 17.66
CA ALA A 101 3.38 3.25 19.03
C ALA A 101 2.22 3.69 19.93
N PRO A 102 1.61 2.79 20.72
CA PRO A 102 0.56 3.15 21.66
C PRO A 102 1.08 4.17 22.68
N PHE A 103 0.29 5.20 23.00
CA PHE A 103 0.69 6.25 23.95
C PHE A 103 1.14 5.70 25.31
N TRP A 104 0.47 4.65 25.82
CA TRP A 104 0.81 4.05 27.11
C TRP A 104 2.19 3.37 27.11
N HIS A 105 2.74 2.95 25.96
CA HIS A 105 4.11 2.48 25.85
C HIS A 105 5.13 3.60 26.11
N LEU A 106 4.78 4.83 25.76
CA LEU A 106 5.69 5.99 25.74
C LEU A 106 5.55 6.89 26.96
N LYS A 107 4.52 6.66 27.82
CA LYS A 107 4.12 7.56 28.94
C LYS A 107 5.23 7.83 29.96
N ASP A 108 6.16 6.88 30.13
CA ASP A 108 7.23 6.97 31.12
C ASP A 108 8.56 7.44 30.52
N ILE A 109 8.59 7.79 29.24
CA ILE A 109 9.72 8.46 28.61
C ILE A 109 9.76 9.92 29.10
N GLN A 110 10.80 10.27 29.89
CA GLN A 110 10.87 11.56 30.59
C GLN A 110 11.34 12.73 29.73
N ASN A 111 11.91 12.45 28.55
CA ASN A 111 12.47 13.45 27.67
C ASN A 111 11.56 13.80 26.50
N SER A 112 12.01 14.73 25.64
CA SER A 112 11.27 15.11 24.45
C SER A 112 11.13 13.95 23.49
N ILE A 113 9.91 13.71 23.02
CA ILE A 113 9.56 12.73 22.00
C ILE A 113 9.22 13.49 20.71
N TYR A 114 9.83 13.08 19.61
CA TYR A 114 9.62 13.66 18.29
C TYR A 114 8.97 12.65 17.35
N ASP A 115 7.84 12.99 16.78
CA ASP A 115 7.21 12.20 15.71
C ASP A 115 8.03 12.36 14.41
N LEU A 116 8.51 11.24 13.88
CA LEU A 116 9.29 11.18 12.65
C LEU A 116 8.55 10.49 11.50
N ASN A 117 7.26 10.22 11.66
CA ASN A 117 6.49 9.50 10.64
C ASN A 117 6.51 10.20 9.28
N LYS A 118 6.49 11.53 9.26
CA LYS A 118 6.55 12.30 8.01
C LYS A 118 7.91 12.15 7.31
N GLU A 119 8.99 12.32 8.06
CA GLU A 119 10.37 12.27 7.52
C GLU A 119 10.76 10.85 7.10
N SER A 120 10.28 9.84 7.80
CA SER A 120 10.61 8.43 7.54
C SER A 120 9.96 7.85 6.29
N ARG A 121 8.89 8.48 5.76
CA ARG A 121 8.15 7.99 4.57
C ARG A 121 9.06 7.71 3.37
N ASN A 122 10.12 8.50 3.19
CA ASN A 122 11.08 8.32 2.11
C ASN A 122 11.88 7.01 2.19
N ILE A 123 11.90 6.35 3.36
CA ILE A 123 12.58 5.06 3.54
C ILE A 123 11.92 3.96 2.71
N LEU A 124 10.57 4.01 2.59
CA LEU A 124 9.78 3.00 1.89
C LEU A 124 9.66 3.27 0.38
N LEU A 125 9.97 4.50 -0.05
CA LEU A 125 9.67 5.00 -1.39
C LEU A 125 10.35 4.19 -2.50
N ILE A 126 11.67 3.99 -2.39
CA ILE A 126 12.49 3.28 -3.38
C ILE A 126 12.66 1.83 -2.94
N LYS A 127 12.29 0.89 -3.81
CA LYS A 127 12.39 -0.55 -3.58
C LYS A 127 13.73 -1.07 -4.10
N ASP A 128 14.31 -2.07 -3.42
CA ASP A 128 15.44 -2.81 -3.97
C ASP A 128 14.97 -4.05 -4.78
N ASP A 129 15.91 -4.74 -5.44
CA ASP A 129 15.57 -5.86 -6.33
C ASP A 129 14.84 -6.99 -5.60
N PHE A 130 15.22 -7.29 -4.35
CA PHE A 130 14.55 -8.29 -3.52
C PHE A 130 13.08 -7.89 -3.26
N GLU A 131 12.85 -6.63 -2.88
CA GLU A 131 11.52 -6.07 -2.61
C GLU A 131 10.66 -6.05 -3.88
N ILE A 132 11.25 -5.64 -4.99
CA ILE A 132 10.59 -5.65 -6.30
C ILE A 132 10.12 -7.05 -6.67
N ASP A 133 10.97 -8.07 -6.51
CA ASP A 133 10.61 -9.46 -6.83
C ASP A 133 9.45 -9.97 -5.96
N LYS A 134 9.44 -9.62 -4.65
CA LYS A 134 8.36 -9.99 -3.74
C LYS A 134 7.05 -9.29 -4.08
N ILE A 135 7.10 -7.99 -4.37
CA ILE A 135 5.93 -7.21 -4.79
C ILE A 135 5.38 -7.74 -6.13
N LYS A 136 6.25 -8.10 -7.09
CA LYS A 136 5.83 -8.76 -8.33
C LYS A 136 5.12 -10.08 -8.06
N SER A 137 5.59 -10.87 -7.10
CA SER A 137 4.94 -12.13 -6.71
C SER A 137 3.54 -11.90 -6.15
N SER A 138 3.35 -10.88 -5.31
CA SER A 138 2.04 -10.53 -4.75
C SER A 138 1.11 -9.97 -5.84
N ALA A 139 1.59 -9.09 -6.71
CA ALA A 139 0.83 -8.54 -7.84
C ALA A 139 0.37 -9.64 -8.82
N LYS A 140 1.25 -10.60 -9.14
CA LYS A 140 0.90 -11.75 -9.97
C LYS A 140 -0.20 -12.61 -9.34
N GLU A 141 -0.17 -12.79 -8.02
CA GLU A 141 -1.15 -13.62 -7.32
C GLU A 141 -2.56 -13.01 -7.42
N ILE A 142 -2.72 -11.73 -7.07
CA ILE A 142 -4.04 -11.08 -7.18
C ILE A 142 -4.56 -11.07 -8.61
N ASN A 143 -3.68 -10.77 -9.58
CA ASN A 143 -4.04 -10.80 -10.99
C ASN A 143 -4.54 -12.19 -11.45
N ASN A 144 -3.89 -13.28 -11.01
CA ASN A 144 -4.33 -14.64 -11.31
C ASN A 144 -5.70 -14.97 -10.70
N ILE A 145 -5.98 -14.47 -9.50
CA ILE A 145 -7.28 -14.66 -8.83
C ILE A 145 -8.37 -13.93 -9.61
N LEU A 146 -8.15 -12.64 -9.95
CA LEU A 146 -9.13 -11.82 -10.66
C LEU A 146 -9.36 -12.29 -12.10
N LYS A 147 -8.34 -12.75 -12.81
CA LYS A 147 -8.48 -13.34 -14.16
C LYS A 147 -9.34 -14.61 -14.19
N ARG A 148 -9.39 -15.37 -13.09
CA ARG A 148 -10.22 -16.59 -12.98
C ARG A 148 -11.64 -16.31 -12.50
N PHE A 149 -11.95 -15.07 -12.13
CA PHE A 149 -13.28 -14.70 -11.68
C PHE A 149 -14.24 -14.68 -12.86
N ASP A 150 -15.31 -15.46 -12.76
CA ASP A 150 -16.39 -15.55 -13.74
C ASP A 150 -17.66 -14.91 -13.16
N SER A 151 -17.91 -13.66 -13.54
CA SER A 151 -19.03 -12.87 -13.01
C SER A 151 -20.40 -13.48 -13.32
N SER A 152 -20.53 -14.27 -14.39
CA SER A 152 -21.82 -14.91 -14.78
C SER A 152 -22.34 -15.88 -13.72
N LYS A 153 -21.43 -16.51 -12.97
CA LYS A 153 -21.76 -17.45 -11.87
C LYS A 153 -22.38 -16.77 -10.65
N PHE A 154 -22.32 -15.44 -10.61
CA PHE A 154 -22.76 -14.64 -9.46
C PHE A 154 -24.07 -13.90 -9.71
N ILE A 155 -24.72 -14.09 -10.87
CA ILE A 155 -26.07 -13.57 -11.11
C ILE A 155 -27.02 -14.12 -10.02
N ARG A 156 -27.81 -13.22 -9.41
CA ARG A 156 -28.68 -13.45 -8.24
C ARG A 156 -27.97 -13.69 -6.91
N LYS A 157 -26.64 -13.76 -6.89
CA LYS A 157 -25.82 -13.72 -5.66
C LYS A 157 -25.66 -12.29 -5.17
N THR A 158 -25.31 -12.13 -3.91
CA THR A 158 -25.04 -10.82 -3.31
C THR A 158 -23.59 -10.41 -3.51
N GLU A 159 -23.33 -9.10 -3.45
CA GLU A 159 -21.95 -8.59 -3.40
C GLU A 159 -21.15 -9.25 -2.28
N LYS A 160 -21.79 -9.49 -1.12
CA LYS A 160 -21.15 -10.17 0.03
C LYS A 160 -20.75 -11.62 -0.28
N GLU A 161 -21.55 -12.35 -1.09
CA GLU A 161 -21.17 -13.71 -1.52
C GLU A 161 -19.97 -13.67 -2.46
N ILE A 162 -19.86 -12.64 -3.32
CA ILE A 162 -18.66 -12.40 -4.17
C ILE A 162 -17.46 -12.09 -3.29
N GLY A 163 -17.58 -11.13 -2.37
CA GLY A 163 -16.49 -10.74 -1.47
C GLY A 163 -15.97 -11.93 -0.65
N ASN A 164 -16.87 -12.75 -0.09
CA ASN A 164 -16.50 -13.95 0.64
C ASN A 164 -15.77 -14.98 -0.24
N PHE A 165 -16.27 -15.21 -1.47
CA PHE A 165 -15.62 -16.12 -2.43
C PHE A 165 -14.18 -15.67 -2.75
N LEU A 166 -13.99 -14.38 -3.05
CA LEU A 166 -12.69 -13.83 -3.35
C LEU A 166 -11.76 -13.85 -2.13
N SER A 167 -12.27 -13.51 -0.94
CA SER A 167 -11.50 -13.57 0.29
C SER A 167 -10.99 -14.99 0.58
N GLN A 168 -11.83 -16.02 0.38
CA GLN A 168 -11.41 -17.42 0.50
C GLN A 168 -10.34 -17.79 -0.53
N ALA A 169 -10.48 -17.33 -1.79
CA ALA A 169 -9.48 -17.58 -2.83
C ALA A 169 -8.13 -16.94 -2.50
N ILE A 170 -8.14 -15.70 -1.96
CA ILE A 170 -6.95 -14.99 -1.52
C ILE A 170 -6.29 -15.73 -0.35
N MET A 171 -7.02 -16.04 0.71
CA MET A 171 -6.50 -16.73 1.91
C MET A 171 -5.93 -18.13 1.60
N LYS A 172 -6.41 -18.78 0.55
CA LYS A 172 -5.88 -20.08 0.11
C LYS A 172 -4.52 -19.98 -0.58
N ASN A 173 -4.21 -18.86 -1.22
CA ASN A 173 -3.06 -18.72 -2.12
C ASN A 173 -2.04 -17.69 -1.63
N SER A 174 -2.28 -17.02 -0.50
CA SER A 174 -1.43 -15.96 0.05
C SER A 174 -1.46 -15.96 1.59
N GLU A 175 -0.68 -15.09 2.20
CA GLU A 175 -0.64 -14.92 3.66
C GLU A 175 -1.87 -14.19 4.21
N GLY A 176 -2.55 -13.42 3.36
CA GLY A 176 -3.74 -12.66 3.77
C GLY A 176 -4.27 -11.70 2.72
N LEU A 177 -5.35 -11.04 3.10
CA LEU A 177 -5.91 -9.92 2.38
C LEU A 177 -5.05 -8.66 2.63
N ALA A 178 -4.71 -7.91 1.59
CA ALA A 178 -4.07 -6.60 1.76
C ALA A 178 -5.02 -5.61 2.46
N PHE A 179 -6.30 -5.73 2.15
CA PHE A 179 -7.42 -5.01 2.76
C PHE A 179 -8.71 -5.84 2.56
N PRO A 180 -9.81 -5.52 3.25
CA PRO A 180 -11.09 -6.19 3.01
C PRO A 180 -11.52 -6.04 1.55
N VAL A 181 -11.80 -7.16 0.87
CA VAL A 181 -12.22 -7.15 -0.55
C VAL A 181 -13.41 -6.23 -0.75
N CYS A 182 -13.26 -5.21 -1.59
CA CYS A 182 -14.34 -4.34 -1.99
C CYS A 182 -15.08 -4.93 -3.21
N VAL A 183 -16.40 -4.95 -3.14
CA VAL A 183 -17.25 -5.36 -4.25
C VAL A 183 -18.41 -4.39 -4.33
N THR A 184 -18.50 -3.68 -5.45
CA THR A 184 -19.61 -2.78 -5.73
C THR A 184 -20.29 -3.20 -7.02
N SER A 185 -21.59 -3.34 -7.02
CA SER A 185 -22.35 -3.54 -8.24
C SER A 185 -23.20 -2.29 -8.51
N MET A 186 -23.04 -1.73 -9.71
CA MET A 186 -23.53 -0.39 -9.98
C MET A 186 -24.99 -0.40 -10.46
N LYS A 187 -25.83 0.16 -9.61
CA LYS A 187 -27.17 0.58 -9.95
C LYS A 187 -27.39 2.08 -9.74
N ASP A 188 -26.48 2.75 -9.02
CA ASP A 188 -26.57 4.16 -8.68
C ASP A 188 -25.18 4.81 -8.75
N ILE A 189 -25.06 5.87 -9.51
CA ILE A 189 -23.85 6.68 -9.71
C ILE A 189 -23.30 7.34 -8.43
N LYS A 190 -24.10 7.36 -7.35
CA LYS A 190 -23.67 7.88 -6.04
C LYS A 190 -22.74 6.94 -5.28
N GLN A 191 -22.69 5.66 -5.65
CA GLN A 191 -21.78 4.70 -5.03
C GLN A 191 -20.35 4.91 -5.55
N THR A 192 -19.38 4.85 -4.64
CA THR A 192 -17.97 4.80 -5.02
C THR A 192 -17.64 3.43 -5.64
N THR A 193 -16.59 3.38 -6.47
CA THR A 193 -16.12 2.12 -7.05
C THR A 193 -15.48 1.18 -6.02
N ALA A 194 -15.03 1.71 -4.88
CA ALA A 194 -14.44 0.94 -3.78
C ALA A 194 -15.35 0.99 -2.54
N SER A 195 -16.26 0.02 -2.40
CA SER A 195 -17.16 -0.08 -1.25
C SER A 195 -17.19 -1.49 -0.67
N PHE A 196 -17.42 -1.59 0.63
CA PHE A 196 -17.64 -2.89 1.27
C PHE A 196 -18.85 -3.60 0.69
N PRO A 197 -18.74 -4.93 0.47
CA PRO A 197 -19.80 -5.72 -0.13
C PRO A 197 -21.11 -5.66 0.66
N SER A 198 -22.21 -5.32 -0.01
CA SER A 198 -23.55 -5.23 0.56
C SER A 198 -24.37 -6.52 0.35
N LYS A 199 -25.65 -6.50 0.77
CA LYS A 199 -26.62 -7.55 0.48
C LYS A 199 -27.31 -7.38 -0.88
N ARG A 200 -26.90 -6.38 -1.70
CA ARG A 200 -27.44 -6.19 -3.04
C ARG A 200 -27.16 -7.42 -3.90
N LYS A 201 -28.18 -7.89 -4.59
CA LYS A 201 -28.06 -9.01 -5.52
C LYS A 201 -27.67 -8.53 -6.91
N ILE A 202 -26.74 -9.23 -7.52
CA ILE A 202 -26.32 -9.02 -8.90
C ILE A 202 -27.46 -9.32 -9.84
N SER A 203 -27.75 -8.42 -10.76
CA SER A 203 -28.78 -8.57 -11.78
C SER A 203 -28.19 -9.09 -13.10
N GLU A 204 -29.08 -9.47 -14.04
CA GLU A 204 -28.66 -9.95 -15.38
C GLU A 204 -28.07 -8.82 -16.25
N LYS A 205 -28.39 -7.57 -15.95
CA LYS A 205 -27.73 -6.38 -16.50
C LYS A 205 -27.09 -5.61 -15.36
N ASP A 206 -25.77 -5.69 -15.22
CA ASP A 206 -25.04 -5.10 -14.09
C ASP A 206 -23.58 -4.79 -14.44
N ILE A 207 -22.97 -3.93 -13.65
CA ILE A 207 -21.53 -3.67 -13.65
C ILE A 207 -21.02 -4.07 -12.27
N ILE A 208 -20.01 -4.93 -12.22
CA ILE A 208 -19.39 -5.35 -10.96
C ILE A 208 -17.99 -4.80 -10.93
N VAL A 209 -17.66 -4.02 -9.91
CA VAL A 209 -16.31 -3.56 -9.59
C VAL A 209 -15.79 -4.43 -8.46
N ILE A 210 -14.60 -4.96 -8.63
CA ILE A 210 -13.86 -5.70 -7.61
C ILE A 210 -12.55 -5.00 -7.41
N ASP A 211 -12.30 -4.59 -6.17
CA ASP A 211 -11.06 -3.99 -5.71
C ASP A 211 -10.50 -4.88 -4.60
N ALA A 212 -9.31 -5.44 -4.83
CA ALA A 212 -8.73 -6.47 -3.97
C ALA A 212 -7.21 -6.53 -4.07
N GLY A 213 -6.58 -6.87 -2.95
CA GLY A 213 -5.15 -7.10 -2.87
C GLY A 213 -4.79 -8.30 -2.01
N VAL A 214 -3.59 -8.80 -2.19
CA VAL A 214 -3.03 -9.89 -1.38
C VAL A 214 -1.79 -9.43 -0.61
N VAL A 215 -1.55 -10.05 0.53
CA VAL A 215 -0.25 -10.00 1.22
C VAL A 215 0.47 -11.31 0.94
N LYS A 216 1.67 -11.22 0.38
CA LYS A 216 2.50 -12.38 0.10
C LYS A 216 3.95 -12.10 0.49
N GLU A 217 4.52 -12.94 1.33
CA GLU A 217 5.85 -12.77 1.91
C GLU A 217 6.06 -11.40 2.58
N GLY A 218 4.96 -10.84 3.14
CA GLY A 218 4.96 -9.53 3.79
C GLY A 218 4.90 -8.33 2.84
N PHE A 219 4.63 -8.54 1.54
CA PHE A 219 4.48 -7.47 0.56
C PHE A 219 3.07 -7.44 -0.01
N TYR A 220 2.59 -6.23 -0.26
CA TYR A 220 1.22 -5.92 -0.60
C TYR A 220 1.03 -5.76 -2.10
N SER A 221 -0.17 -6.10 -2.58
CA SER A 221 -0.64 -5.75 -3.90
C SER A 221 -2.01 -5.10 -3.84
N ASP A 222 -2.35 -4.41 -4.92
CA ASP A 222 -3.62 -3.74 -5.11
C ASP A 222 -4.05 -3.79 -6.57
N CYS A 223 -5.33 -4.03 -6.83
CA CYS A 223 -5.83 -4.18 -8.18
C CYS A 223 -7.34 -4.06 -8.26
N THR A 224 -7.84 -3.11 -9.03
CA THR A 224 -9.26 -3.00 -9.37
C THR A 224 -9.54 -3.56 -10.76
N ARG A 225 -10.59 -4.36 -10.88
CA ARG A 225 -11.12 -4.87 -12.16
C ARG A 225 -12.64 -4.71 -12.22
N MET A 226 -13.13 -4.47 -13.44
CA MET A 226 -14.57 -4.37 -13.71
C MET A 226 -15.07 -5.51 -14.60
N TYR A 227 -16.29 -5.97 -14.33
CA TYR A 227 -16.96 -7.04 -15.05
C TYR A 227 -18.34 -6.57 -15.46
N PHE A 228 -18.72 -6.85 -16.71
CA PHE A 228 -19.93 -6.34 -17.32
C PHE A 228 -20.88 -7.49 -17.63
N LEU A 229 -22.10 -7.43 -17.10
CA LEU A 229 -23.19 -8.38 -17.39
C LEU A 229 -24.20 -7.66 -18.30
N ASN A 230 -24.24 -8.03 -19.58
CA ASN A 230 -25.17 -7.48 -20.58
C ASN A 230 -25.26 -5.93 -20.61
N TYR A 231 -24.15 -5.24 -20.30
CA TYR A 231 -24.04 -3.77 -20.32
C TYR A 231 -22.97 -3.31 -21.31
N LYS A 232 -23.26 -3.53 -22.59
CA LYS A 232 -22.31 -3.35 -23.69
C LYS A 232 -21.74 -1.95 -23.81
N GLU A 233 -22.57 -0.91 -23.62
CA GLU A 233 -22.11 0.49 -23.68
C GLU A 233 -21.02 0.78 -22.63
N ALA A 234 -21.25 0.38 -21.38
CA ALA A 234 -20.28 0.58 -20.29
C ALA A 234 -19.00 -0.24 -20.54
N GLU A 235 -19.13 -1.48 -21.04
CA GLU A 235 -17.99 -2.32 -21.42
C GLU A 235 -17.15 -1.67 -22.52
N ASP A 236 -17.78 -1.12 -23.57
CA ASP A 236 -17.09 -0.44 -24.67
C ASP A 236 -16.33 0.82 -24.17
N ASN A 237 -16.95 1.59 -23.28
CA ASN A 237 -16.29 2.74 -22.65
C ASN A 237 -15.18 2.33 -21.69
N TYR A 238 -15.33 1.20 -20.97
CA TYR A 238 -14.25 0.64 -20.14
C TYR A 238 -13.05 0.21 -20.99
N ILE A 239 -13.27 -0.41 -22.15
CA ILE A 239 -12.17 -0.76 -23.09
C ILE A 239 -11.41 0.49 -23.51
N LYS A 240 -12.11 1.60 -23.80
CA LYS A 240 -11.47 2.89 -24.11
C LYS A 240 -10.66 3.43 -22.94
N LEU A 241 -11.21 3.37 -21.71
CA LEU A 241 -10.50 3.78 -20.49
C LEU A 241 -9.22 2.94 -20.30
N VAL A 242 -9.29 1.62 -20.44
CA VAL A 242 -8.12 0.73 -20.37
C VAL A 242 -7.08 1.06 -21.45
N ASN A 243 -7.50 1.41 -22.66
CA ASN A 243 -6.59 1.84 -23.72
C ASN A 243 -5.91 3.17 -23.38
N ALA A 244 -6.66 4.16 -22.88
CA ALA A 244 -6.09 5.42 -22.39
C ALA A 244 -5.09 5.18 -21.27
N HIS A 245 -5.45 4.34 -20.29
CA HIS A 245 -4.61 3.94 -19.17
C HIS A 245 -3.27 3.32 -19.63
N LYS A 246 -3.31 2.36 -20.55
CA LYS A 246 -2.10 1.76 -21.13
C LYS A 246 -1.18 2.79 -21.81
N ARG A 247 -1.76 3.77 -22.51
CA ARG A 247 -0.97 4.85 -23.14
C ARG A 247 -0.36 5.80 -22.12
N VAL A 248 -1.07 6.11 -21.03
CA VAL A 248 -0.50 6.87 -19.91
C VAL A 248 0.67 6.10 -19.31
N ILE A 249 0.48 4.82 -18.93
CA ILE A 249 1.54 3.99 -18.35
C ILE A 249 2.78 3.96 -19.25
N SER A 250 2.62 3.88 -20.56
CA SER A 250 3.76 3.88 -21.51
C SER A 250 4.60 5.16 -21.47
N LYS A 251 4.09 6.23 -20.86
CA LYS A 251 4.78 7.51 -20.68
C LYS A 251 5.33 7.70 -19.27
N ILE A 252 4.99 6.80 -18.34
CA ILE A 252 5.52 6.84 -16.96
C ILE A 252 6.99 6.49 -16.98
N LYS A 253 7.82 7.37 -16.40
CA LYS A 253 9.27 7.18 -16.28
C LYS A 253 9.84 8.03 -15.14
N PRO A 254 11.06 7.75 -14.68
CA PRO A 254 11.74 8.60 -13.71
C PRO A 254 11.80 10.04 -14.19
N GLY A 255 11.62 10.97 -13.27
CA GLY A 255 11.66 12.39 -13.56
C GLY A 255 10.33 13.06 -13.84
N LEU A 256 9.26 12.30 -14.09
CA LEU A 256 7.90 12.82 -14.26
C LEU A 256 7.33 13.27 -12.91
N TYR A 257 6.66 14.42 -12.90
CA TYR A 257 5.92 14.86 -11.69
C TYR A 257 4.50 14.27 -11.64
N LEU A 258 3.97 14.04 -10.44
CA LEU A 258 2.63 13.48 -10.28
C LEU A 258 1.55 14.32 -10.99
N LYS A 259 1.63 15.66 -10.93
CA LYS A 259 0.72 16.55 -11.66
C LYS A 259 0.72 16.37 -13.18
N GLU A 260 1.81 15.89 -13.75
CA GLU A 260 1.90 15.63 -15.19
C GLU A 260 1.13 14.37 -15.57
N ILE A 261 0.99 13.40 -14.64
CA ILE A 261 0.19 12.19 -14.84
C ILE A 261 -1.29 12.56 -15.03
N VAL A 262 -1.81 13.47 -14.21
CA VAL A 262 -3.18 14.00 -14.36
C VAL A 262 -3.39 14.58 -15.77
N LYS A 263 -2.44 15.39 -16.23
CA LYS A 263 -2.50 15.98 -17.58
C LYS A 263 -2.49 14.91 -18.66
N LEU A 264 -1.62 13.91 -18.54
CA LEU A 264 -1.57 12.78 -19.46
C LEU A 264 -2.90 12.03 -19.53
N TYR A 265 -3.56 11.76 -18.39
CA TYR A 265 -4.87 11.13 -18.40
C TYR A 265 -5.92 11.97 -19.11
N LYS A 266 -6.03 13.26 -18.81
CA LYS A 266 -6.98 14.15 -19.49
C LYS A 266 -6.78 14.16 -21.01
N GLU A 267 -5.52 14.21 -21.48
CA GLU A 267 -5.20 14.15 -22.91
C GLU A 267 -5.58 12.81 -23.55
N GLU A 268 -5.31 11.68 -22.88
CA GLU A 268 -5.59 10.36 -23.43
C GLU A 268 -7.09 10.01 -23.37
N LEU A 269 -7.81 10.43 -22.32
CA LEU A 269 -9.27 10.28 -22.23
C LEU A 269 -9.98 11.06 -23.34
N LYS A 270 -9.55 12.30 -23.59
CA LYS A 270 -10.10 13.13 -24.67
C LYS A 270 -9.93 12.49 -26.06
N LYS A 271 -8.79 11.84 -26.32
CA LYS A 271 -8.58 11.10 -27.60
C LYS A 271 -9.54 9.93 -27.78
N GLU A 272 -10.02 9.34 -26.68
CA GLU A 272 -11.02 8.25 -26.67
C GLU A 272 -12.46 8.77 -26.68
N ASN A 273 -12.69 10.09 -26.68
CA ASN A 273 -13.99 10.72 -26.48
C ASN A 273 -14.66 10.30 -25.17
N LEU A 274 -13.86 10.21 -24.10
CA LEU A 274 -14.31 9.97 -22.74
C LEU A 274 -14.40 11.29 -21.97
N PRO A 275 -15.25 11.38 -20.91
CA PRO A 275 -15.46 12.61 -20.15
C PRO A 275 -14.26 12.94 -19.25
N GLU A 276 -13.21 13.53 -19.82
CA GLU A 276 -11.96 13.87 -19.13
C GLU A 276 -12.16 14.86 -17.96
N GLU A 277 -13.23 15.66 -18.00
CA GLU A 277 -13.60 16.60 -16.94
C GLU A 277 -14.11 15.90 -15.67
N THR A 278 -14.53 14.64 -15.79
CA THR A 278 -15.02 13.84 -14.65
C THR A 278 -13.95 12.90 -14.06
N LEU A 279 -12.69 12.99 -14.54
CA LEU A 279 -11.57 12.24 -13.98
C LEU A 279 -11.41 12.60 -12.49
N GLU A 280 -11.48 11.57 -11.64
CA GLU A 280 -11.19 11.72 -10.20
C GLU A 280 -9.67 11.96 -10.03
N ILE A 281 -9.32 13.12 -9.48
CA ILE A 281 -7.92 13.56 -9.37
C ILE A 281 -7.36 13.23 -7.99
N GLU A 282 -8.20 13.28 -6.96
CA GLU A 282 -7.77 13.13 -5.57
C GLU A 282 -7.49 11.65 -5.18
N ASP A 283 -7.93 10.73 -6.03
CA ASP A 283 -7.78 9.28 -5.82
C ASP A 283 -7.20 8.63 -7.09
N LEU A 284 -6.13 9.22 -7.64
CA LEU A 284 -5.52 8.73 -8.88
C LEU A 284 -4.49 7.63 -8.66
N GLY A 285 -4.07 7.40 -7.42
CA GLY A 285 -3.13 6.36 -7.03
C GLY A 285 -2.27 6.70 -5.82
N HIS A 286 -1.38 5.79 -5.49
CA HIS A 286 -0.49 5.88 -4.34
C HIS A 286 0.75 5.02 -4.54
N SER A 287 1.75 5.19 -3.69
CA SER A 287 2.86 4.22 -3.60
C SER A 287 2.39 2.96 -2.85
N ILE A 288 2.99 1.82 -3.15
CA ILE A 288 2.61 0.52 -2.60
C ILE A 288 3.82 -0.41 -2.47
N GLY A 289 3.74 -1.40 -1.60
CA GLY A 289 4.70 -2.49 -1.51
C GLY A 289 4.83 -3.09 -0.12
N PHE A 290 5.29 -2.34 0.87
CA PHE A 290 5.31 -2.77 2.28
C PHE A 290 3.96 -2.55 2.97
N TYR A 291 3.16 -1.66 2.41
CA TYR A 291 1.79 -1.33 2.75
C TYR A 291 0.98 -1.17 1.48
N VAL A 292 -0.34 -1.24 1.64
CA VAL A 292 -1.26 -0.91 0.56
C VAL A 292 -1.16 0.57 0.20
N HIS A 293 -1.31 1.46 1.16
CA HIS A 293 -1.25 2.90 0.95
C HIS A 293 0.04 3.48 1.52
N GLU A 294 1.06 3.63 0.70
CA GLU A 294 2.32 4.29 1.05
C GLU A 294 2.37 5.71 0.49
N HIS A 295 3.20 6.55 1.09
CA HIS A 295 3.54 7.84 0.51
C HIS A 295 4.45 7.68 -0.73
N PRO A 296 4.22 8.46 -1.82
CA PRO A 296 3.21 9.51 -1.97
C PRO A 296 1.82 8.96 -2.25
N MET A 297 0.83 9.62 -1.64
CA MET A 297 -0.56 9.55 -2.06
C MET A 297 -0.78 10.61 -3.15
N PHE A 298 -1.53 10.27 -4.21
CA PHE A 298 -1.73 11.18 -5.34
C PHE A 298 -2.87 12.17 -5.08
N TYR A 299 -2.88 12.77 -3.88
CA TYR A 299 -3.80 13.85 -3.54
C TYR A 299 -3.38 15.16 -4.22
N SER A 300 -4.36 15.99 -4.57
CA SER A 300 -4.14 17.28 -5.24
C SER A 300 -3.14 18.19 -4.50
N SER A 301 -3.12 18.17 -3.16
CA SER A 301 -2.22 18.96 -2.32
C SER A 301 -0.75 18.49 -2.30
N GLU A 302 -0.50 17.22 -2.64
CA GLU A 302 0.85 16.63 -2.63
C GLU A 302 1.47 16.52 -4.04
N GLN A 303 0.63 16.60 -5.09
CA GLN A 303 1.06 16.34 -6.47
C GLN A 303 2.11 17.30 -7.04
N GLU A 304 2.21 18.52 -6.51
CA GLU A 304 3.00 19.57 -7.15
C GLU A 304 4.52 19.33 -7.08
N ASN A 305 4.99 18.70 -6.03
CA ASN A 305 6.43 18.62 -5.73
C ASN A 305 7.02 17.21 -5.74
N ILE A 306 6.22 16.18 -5.99
CA ILE A 306 6.69 14.80 -5.99
C ILE A 306 7.05 14.39 -7.41
N LYS A 307 8.28 13.92 -7.56
CA LYS A 307 8.87 13.44 -8.80
C LYS A 307 9.05 11.94 -8.73
N LEU A 308 8.62 11.23 -9.76
CA LEU A 308 8.86 9.80 -9.84
C LEU A 308 10.36 9.50 -9.93
N GLU A 309 10.79 8.50 -9.18
CA GLU A 309 12.15 7.99 -9.20
C GLU A 309 12.17 6.52 -9.63
N GLU A 310 13.30 6.09 -10.15
CA GLU A 310 13.47 4.68 -10.53
C GLU A 310 13.30 3.76 -9.32
N ASN A 311 12.64 2.62 -9.53
CA ASN A 311 12.29 1.65 -8.50
C ASN A 311 11.21 2.08 -7.51
N MET A 312 10.51 3.18 -7.75
CA MET A 312 9.20 3.36 -7.12
C MET A 312 8.21 2.33 -7.66
N ILE A 313 7.31 1.87 -6.80
CA ILE A 313 6.13 1.10 -7.21
C ILE A 313 4.90 1.88 -6.79
N ILE A 314 4.05 2.18 -7.75
CA ILE A 314 2.84 3.00 -7.56
C ILE A 314 1.62 2.27 -8.12
N THR A 315 0.44 2.56 -7.59
CA THR A 315 -0.81 2.29 -8.28
C THR A 315 -1.16 3.45 -9.19
N LEU A 316 -1.89 3.17 -10.26
CA LEU A 316 -2.59 4.16 -11.07
C LEU A 316 -4.01 3.65 -11.27
N GLU A 317 -4.99 4.40 -10.78
CA GLU A 317 -6.39 3.98 -10.63
C GLU A 317 -7.40 5.01 -11.15
N PRO A 318 -7.29 5.45 -12.44
CA PRO A 318 -8.17 6.45 -12.98
C PRO A 318 -9.64 6.05 -12.87
N GLU A 319 -10.43 6.91 -12.25
CA GLU A 319 -11.88 6.81 -12.22
C GLU A 319 -12.50 7.93 -13.04
N ILE A 320 -13.45 7.61 -13.90
CA ILE A 320 -14.27 8.56 -14.65
C ILE A 320 -15.75 8.29 -14.42
N ARG A 321 -16.55 9.35 -14.50
CA ARG A 321 -18.00 9.31 -14.22
C ARG A 321 -18.81 9.60 -15.48
N PHE A 322 -19.82 8.77 -15.71
CA PHE A 322 -20.91 8.99 -16.64
C PHE A 322 -22.21 9.36 -15.87
N SER A 323 -23.27 9.68 -16.59
CA SER A 323 -24.57 9.97 -15.98
C SER A 323 -25.13 8.78 -15.19
N GLU A 324 -24.88 7.54 -15.62
CA GLU A 324 -25.49 6.34 -15.06
C GLU A 324 -24.51 5.38 -14.37
N TYR A 325 -23.20 5.53 -14.58
CA TYR A 325 -22.18 4.64 -14.02
C TYR A 325 -20.83 5.33 -13.90
N ARG A 326 -19.94 4.69 -13.16
CA ARG A 326 -18.52 5.05 -13.07
C ARG A 326 -17.66 3.93 -13.63
N LEU A 327 -16.49 4.27 -14.13
CA LEU A 327 -15.50 3.31 -14.60
C LEU A 327 -14.19 3.57 -13.90
N ARG A 328 -13.60 2.53 -13.31
CA ARG A 328 -12.26 2.53 -12.70
C ARG A 328 -11.45 1.37 -13.27
N THR A 329 -10.19 1.58 -13.54
CA THR A 329 -9.21 0.52 -13.76
C THR A 329 -7.99 0.83 -12.93
N GLU A 330 -7.33 -0.18 -12.42
CA GLU A 330 -6.17 0.03 -11.58
C GLU A 330 -5.08 -0.99 -11.88
N ASP A 331 -3.86 -0.51 -11.99
CA ASP A 331 -2.69 -1.35 -12.11
C ASP A 331 -1.53 -0.85 -11.24
N MET A 332 -0.75 -1.80 -10.70
CA MET A 332 0.53 -1.54 -10.07
C MET A 332 1.61 -1.36 -11.13
N ILE A 333 2.41 -0.31 -10.98
CA ILE A 333 3.43 0.09 -11.96
C ILE A 333 4.79 0.18 -11.27
N LEU A 334 5.76 -0.56 -11.78
CA LEU A 334 7.17 -0.37 -11.43
C LEU A 334 7.76 0.72 -12.33
N VAL A 335 8.18 1.82 -11.72
CA VAL A 335 8.76 2.97 -12.42
C VAL A 335 10.19 2.65 -12.86
N LYS A 336 10.39 2.66 -14.18
CA LYS A 336 11.67 2.48 -14.89
C LYS A 336 11.71 3.43 -16.08
N GLU A 337 12.83 3.51 -16.82
CA GLU A 337 12.87 4.22 -18.11
C GLU A 337 11.79 3.70 -19.08
N LYS A 338 11.52 2.40 -19.04
CA LYS A 338 10.34 1.77 -19.60
C LYS A 338 9.59 1.08 -18.47
N SER A 339 8.56 1.73 -17.96
CA SER A 339 7.79 1.24 -16.81
C SER A 339 7.10 -0.09 -17.11
N GLU A 340 6.98 -0.92 -16.06
CA GLU A 340 6.44 -2.27 -16.12
C GLU A 340 5.11 -2.34 -15.36
N VAL A 341 4.06 -2.89 -15.98
CA VAL A 341 2.78 -3.20 -15.32
C VAL A 341 2.92 -4.52 -14.58
N LEU A 342 2.67 -4.52 -13.28
CA LEU A 342 2.84 -5.70 -12.42
C LEU A 342 1.57 -6.55 -12.31
N THR A 343 0.39 -5.95 -12.55
CA THR A 343 -0.95 -6.58 -12.44
C THR A 343 -1.62 -6.85 -13.79
N SER A 344 -0.84 -6.95 -14.88
CA SER A 344 -1.35 -7.17 -16.26
C SER A 344 -1.59 -8.65 -16.59
#